data_32074c07654b0721b4d52c5c9ac8ef08
#
_entry.id   32074c07654b0721b4d52c5c9ac8ef08
#
_cell.length_a   1.000
_cell.length_b   1.000
_cell.length_c   1.000
_cell.angle_alpha   90.00
_cell.angle_beta   90.00
_cell.angle_gamma   90.00
#
_symmetry.space_group_name_H-M   'P 1'
#
loop_
_entity.id
_entity.type
_entity.pdbx_description
1 polymer ?
#
loop_
_entity_poly.entity_id
_entity_poly.type
_entity_poly.pdbx_seq_one_letter_code
_entity_poly.pdbx_strand_id
1 'polypeptide(L)'
;MITLLTGKKGSGKTKKLIDLVHGAVGTSLGNVVCVEKGDTLTYDVDHKARLVNIESYGIVGFEGLYGFIAGLCAGNYDITDIFVDSTLKIGGKDLNDLLVFLVKVKTMTDGANVNITFSVSADSSEFPEAIFKIAEIK
;
A
#
# COMPACT_ATOMS: atom_id res chain seq x y z
N MET A 1 3.17 -10.70 -2.71
CA MET A 1 2.34 -10.88 -1.49
C MET A 1 1.68 -9.56 -1.11
N ILE A 2 0.43 -9.61 -0.70
CA ILE A 2 -0.30 -8.44 -0.20
C ILE A 2 -0.49 -8.57 1.30
N THR A 3 -0.17 -7.50 2.03
CA THR A 3 -0.36 -7.41 3.47
C THR A 3 -1.23 -6.20 3.79
N LEU A 4 -2.20 -6.37 4.68
CA LEU A 4 -3.04 -5.28 5.17
C LEU A 4 -2.72 -5.02 6.65
N LEU A 5 -2.33 -3.79 6.95
CA LEU A 5 -2.26 -3.31 8.33
C LEU A 5 -3.62 -2.75 8.69
N THR A 6 -4.30 -3.37 9.63
CA THR A 6 -5.69 -3.04 9.95
C THR A 6 -5.83 -2.46 11.34
N GLY A 7 -6.97 -1.85 11.60
CA GLY A 7 -7.32 -1.24 12.85
C GLY A 7 -8.04 0.07 12.62
N LYS A 8 -8.76 0.54 13.62
CA LYS A 8 -9.47 1.81 13.53
C LYS A 8 -8.50 2.97 13.46
N LYS A 9 -8.97 4.14 13.02
CA LYS A 9 -8.20 5.36 13.01
C LYS A 9 -7.61 5.60 14.41
N GLY A 10 -6.32 5.93 14.47
CA GLY A 10 -5.63 6.17 15.75
C GLY A 10 -5.06 4.93 16.40
N SER A 11 -5.11 3.75 15.75
CA SER A 11 -4.57 2.50 16.31
C SER A 11 -3.05 2.31 16.10
N GLY A 12 -2.36 3.30 15.54
CA GLY A 12 -0.91 3.23 15.33
C GLY A 12 -0.47 2.57 14.03
N LYS A 13 -1.36 2.45 13.05
CA LYS A 13 -1.03 1.82 11.77
C LYS A 13 0.07 2.55 11.01
N THR A 14 0.05 3.88 11.01
CA THR A 14 1.06 4.68 10.30
C THR A 14 2.45 4.42 10.85
N LYS A 15 2.59 4.36 12.18
CA LYS A 15 3.87 4.04 12.81
C LYS A 15 4.35 2.64 12.42
N LYS A 16 3.45 1.66 12.43
CA LYS A 16 3.79 0.30 12.01
C LYS A 16 4.23 0.27 10.55
N LEU A 17 3.56 1.04 9.69
CA LEU A 17 3.92 1.13 8.28
C LEU A 17 5.33 1.71 8.13
N ILE A 18 5.64 2.79 8.84
CA ILE A 18 6.97 3.42 8.79
C ILE A 18 8.04 2.43 9.26
N ASP A 19 7.79 1.69 10.33
CA ASP A 19 8.73 0.68 10.83
C ASP A 19 8.97 -0.41 9.77
N LEU A 20 7.93 -0.83 9.06
CA LEU A 20 8.06 -1.81 7.98
C LEU A 20 8.83 -1.25 6.79
N VAL A 21 8.62 0.03 6.45
CA VAL A 21 9.40 0.70 5.39
C VAL A 21 10.88 0.70 5.75
N HIS A 22 11.22 1.06 6.99
CA HIS A 22 12.62 1.08 7.43
C HIS A 22 13.24 -0.32 7.42
N GLY A 23 12.47 -1.33 7.81
CA GLY A 23 12.93 -2.71 7.73
C GLY A 23 13.19 -3.15 6.29
N ALA A 24 12.28 -2.81 5.38
CA ALA A 24 12.44 -3.14 3.96
C ALA A 24 13.63 -2.44 3.34
N VAL A 25 13.85 -1.15 3.65
CA VAL A 25 15.02 -0.41 3.18
C VAL A 25 16.32 -1.08 3.60
N GLY A 26 16.35 -1.64 4.82
CA GLY A 26 17.55 -2.31 5.34
C GLY A 26 17.83 -3.68 4.71
N THR A 27 16.82 -4.35 4.16
CA THR A 27 16.95 -5.73 3.67
C THR A 27 16.72 -5.88 2.17
N SER A 28 16.06 -4.91 1.52
CA SER A 28 15.77 -5.00 0.09
C SER A 28 17.04 -4.94 -0.74
N LEU A 29 17.08 -5.76 -1.77
CA LEU A 29 18.14 -5.70 -2.79
C LEU A 29 17.77 -4.76 -3.95
N GLY A 30 16.61 -4.11 -3.86
CA GLY A 30 16.12 -3.21 -4.89
C GLY A 30 15.53 -1.95 -4.29
N ASN A 31 14.48 -1.43 -4.92
CA ASN A 31 13.85 -0.18 -4.53
C ASN A 31 12.63 -0.39 -3.64
N VAL A 32 12.47 0.50 -2.67
CA VAL A 32 11.33 0.56 -1.77
C VAL A 32 10.58 1.85 -2.05
N VAL A 33 9.26 1.76 -2.26
CA VAL A 33 8.40 2.91 -2.54
C VAL A 33 7.35 3.02 -1.43
N CYS A 34 7.17 4.23 -0.91
CA CYS A 34 6.12 4.53 0.06
C CYS A 34 5.18 5.57 -0.54
N VAL A 35 3.89 5.28 -0.53
CA VAL A 35 2.85 6.10 -1.15
C VAL A 35 1.95 6.66 -0.06
N GLU A 36 1.70 7.96 -0.10
CA GLU A 36 0.76 8.60 0.81
C GLU A 36 -0.14 9.61 0.09
N LYS A 37 -1.22 9.96 0.73
CA LYS A 37 -2.06 11.07 0.32
C LYS A 37 -1.73 12.26 1.22
N GLY A 38 -0.94 13.19 0.71
CA GLY A 38 -0.42 14.32 1.48
C GLY A 38 1.09 14.22 1.67
N ASP A 39 1.61 14.99 2.61
CA ASP A 39 3.06 15.10 2.85
C ASP A 39 3.42 14.90 4.33
N THR A 40 2.60 14.16 5.08
CA THR A 40 2.78 14.00 6.52
C THR A 40 3.94 13.08 6.89
N LEU A 41 4.37 12.20 5.99
CA LEU A 41 5.43 11.21 6.25
C LEU A 41 6.83 11.69 5.86
N THR A 42 6.96 12.89 5.30
CA THR A 42 8.22 13.38 4.70
C THR A 42 9.41 13.31 5.66
N TYR A 43 9.19 13.59 6.94
CA TYR A 43 10.29 13.61 7.94
C TYR A 43 10.48 12.28 8.66
N ASP A 44 9.53 11.36 8.54
CA ASP A 44 9.53 10.10 9.29
C ASP A 44 10.04 8.92 8.48
N VAL A 45 9.97 9.01 7.14
CA VAL A 45 10.38 7.93 6.24
C VAL A 45 11.80 8.15 5.78
N ASP A 46 12.62 7.08 5.85
CA ASP A 46 14.00 7.09 5.39
C ASP A 46 14.04 7.50 3.90
N HIS A 47 14.89 8.47 3.57
CA HIS A 47 15.01 8.97 2.19
C HIS A 47 15.52 7.93 1.17
N LYS A 48 16.01 6.79 1.63
CA LYS A 48 16.33 5.65 0.74
C LYS A 48 15.07 5.01 0.17
N ALA A 49 13.92 5.17 0.82
CA ALA A 49 12.64 4.84 0.24
C ALA A 49 12.17 6.02 -0.63
N ARG A 50 11.62 5.72 -1.81
CA ARG A 50 10.98 6.76 -2.61
C ARG A 50 9.63 7.07 -1.99
N LEU A 51 9.47 8.27 -1.44
CA LEU A 51 8.21 8.73 -0.88
C LEU A 51 7.44 9.51 -1.97
N VAL A 52 6.19 9.11 -2.23
CA VAL A 52 5.35 9.73 -3.24
C VAL A 52 4.06 10.23 -2.62
N ASN A 53 3.81 11.54 -2.75
CA ASN A 53 2.51 12.12 -2.44
C ASN A 53 1.65 12.05 -3.72
N ILE A 54 0.64 11.18 -3.71
CA ILE A 54 -0.18 10.96 -4.91
C ILE A 54 -1.03 12.17 -5.28
N GLU A 55 -1.30 13.07 -4.34
CA GLU A 55 -2.04 14.31 -4.67
C GLU A 55 -1.27 15.19 -5.65
N SER A 56 0.05 15.16 -5.59
CA SER A 56 0.90 15.92 -6.52
C SER A 56 0.77 15.46 -7.96
N TYR A 57 0.26 14.25 -8.18
CA TYR A 57 0.12 13.64 -9.51
C TYR A 57 -1.34 13.46 -9.92
N GLY A 58 -2.28 14.00 -9.14
CA GLY A 58 -3.70 13.91 -9.47
C GLY A 58 -4.29 12.51 -9.40
N ILE A 59 -3.69 11.62 -8.62
CA ILE A 59 -4.16 10.24 -8.50
C ILE A 59 -5.29 10.18 -7.48
N VAL A 60 -6.47 9.71 -7.90
CA VAL A 60 -7.64 9.58 -7.05
C VAL A 60 -8.34 8.24 -7.30
N GLY A 61 -8.98 7.70 -6.26
CA GLY A 61 -9.77 6.48 -6.33
C GLY A 61 -8.94 5.21 -6.43
N PHE A 62 -9.61 4.06 -6.30
CA PHE A 62 -8.94 2.76 -6.43
C PHE A 62 -8.41 2.53 -7.83
N GLU A 63 -9.13 2.98 -8.87
CA GLU A 63 -8.66 2.81 -10.24
C GLU A 63 -7.39 3.63 -10.50
N GLY A 64 -7.34 4.87 -10.00
CA GLY A 64 -6.14 5.69 -10.10
C GLY A 64 -4.98 5.08 -9.34
N LEU A 65 -5.22 4.61 -8.13
CA LEU A 65 -4.19 3.96 -7.32
C LEU A 65 -3.67 2.69 -7.99
N TYR A 66 -4.57 1.87 -8.53
CA TYR A 66 -4.17 0.66 -9.25
C TYR A 66 -3.27 1.00 -10.45
N GLY A 67 -3.68 1.97 -11.27
CA GLY A 67 -2.89 2.39 -12.42
C GLY A 67 -1.51 2.91 -12.04
N PHE A 68 -1.43 3.64 -10.92
CA PHE A 68 -0.16 4.13 -10.42
C PHE A 68 0.75 2.98 -9.97
N ILE A 69 0.23 2.03 -9.20
CA ILE A 69 1.00 0.85 -8.76
C ILE A 69 1.43 0.02 -9.95
N ALA A 70 0.55 -0.22 -10.90
CA ALA A 70 0.88 -0.96 -12.12
C ALA A 70 1.97 -0.25 -12.93
N GLY A 71 1.90 1.08 -13.03
CA GLY A 71 2.92 1.87 -13.70
C GLY A 71 4.27 1.81 -13.00
N LEU A 72 4.29 1.83 -11.66
CA LEU A 72 5.52 1.65 -10.91
C LEU A 72 6.17 0.30 -11.24
N CYS A 73 5.39 -0.77 -11.19
CA CYS A 73 5.90 -2.11 -11.44
C CYS A 73 6.33 -2.29 -12.91
N ALA A 74 5.59 -1.71 -13.85
CA ALA A 74 5.92 -1.80 -15.27
C ALA A 74 7.17 -0.99 -15.61
N GLY A 75 7.38 0.15 -14.95
CA GLY A 75 8.48 1.06 -15.25
C GLY A 75 9.76 0.77 -14.48
N ASN A 76 9.73 -0.07 -13.46
CA ASN A 76 10.90 -0.32 -12.63
C ASN A 76 10.89 -1.75 -12.08
N TYR A 77 11.68 -2.63 -12.71
CA TYR A 77 11.81 -4.02 -12.28
C TYR A 77 12.58 -4.20 -10.96
N ASP A 78 13.22 -3.15 -10.46
CA ASP A 78 14.00 -3.22 -9.24
C ASP A 78 13.17 -2.97 -7.98
N ILE A 79 11.90 -2.61 -8.12
CA ILE A 79 11.01 -2.44 -6.97
C ILE A 79 10.75 -3.79 -6.30
N THR A 80 11.03 -3.87 -5.00
CA THR A 80 10.78 -5.08 -4.21
C THR A 80 9.59 -4.91 -3.28
N ASP A 81 9.35 -3.70 -2.80
CA ASP A 81 8.31 -3.41 -1.80
C ASP A 81 7.64 -2.08 -2.09
N ILE A 82 6.32 -2.08 -1.99
CA ILE A 82 5.49 -0.86 -2.07
C ILE A 82 4.64 -0.79 -0.80
N PHE A 83 4.64 0.36 -0.14
CA PHE A 83 3.83 0.63 1.04
C PHE A 83 2.85 1.75 0.71
N VAL A 84 1.58 1.55 1.03
CA VAL A 84 0.53 2.54 0.77
C VAL A 84 -0.14 2.91 2.09
N ASP A 85 0.00 4.15 2.51
CA ASP A 85 -0.66 4.64 3.71
C ASP A 85 -2.04 5.19 3.41
N SER A 86 -2.96 5.03 4.37
CA SER A 86 -4.30 5.60 4.30
C SER A 86 -5.08 5.18 3.04
N THR A 87 -5.10 3.91 2.75
CA THR A 87 -5.67 3.35 1.52
C THR A 87 -7.13 3.76 1.30
N LEU A 88 -7.95 3.77 2.36
CA LEU A 88 -9.36 4.15 2.23
C LEU A 88 -9.58 5.65 2.02
N LYS A 89 -8.61 6.49 2.38
CA LYS A 89 -8.66 7.91 2.04
C LYS A 89 -8.42 8.14 0.55
N ILE A 90 -7.69 7.25 -0.07
CA ILE A 90 -7.39 7.32 -1.50
C ILE A 90 -8.54 6.74 -2.33
N GLY A 91 -8.97 5.53 -1.98
CA GLY A 91 -9.90 4.77 -2.80
C GLY A 91 -11.36 4.88 -2.39
N GLY A 92 -11.64 5.31 -1.16
CA GLY A 92 -12.98 5.35 -0.61
C GLY A 92 -13.19 4.27 0.45
N LYS A 93 -14.31 4.36 1.16
CA LYS A 93 -14.57 3.54 2.36
C LYS A 93 -15.33 2.26 2.09
N ASP A 94 -15.74 2.01 0.85
CA ASP A 94 -16.48 0.80 0.50
C ASP A 94 -15.52 -0.40 0.45
N LEU A 95 -15.71 -1.34 1.36
CA LEU A 95 -14.81 -2.50 1.48
C LEU A 95 -14.99 -3.51 0.36
N ASN A 96 -16.12 -3.50 -0.35
CA ASN A 96 -16.28 -4.31 -1.56
C ASN A 96 -15.45 -3.73 -2.71
N ASP A 97 -15.38 -2.41 -2.81
CA ASP A 97 -14.50 -1.74 -3.77
C ASP A 97 -13.04 -2.03 -3.44
N LEU A 98 -12.69 -2.05 -2.16
CA LEU A 98 -11.35 -2.46 -1.72
C LEU A 98 -11.04 -3.90 -2.18
N LEU A 99 -11.98 -4.81 -2.03
CA LEU A 99 -11.80 -6.20 -2.48
C LEU A 99 -11.52 -6.26 -3.98
N VAL A 100 -12.31 -5.58 -4.80
CA VAL A 100 -12.12 -5.55 -6.26
C VAL A 100 -10.72 -5.02 -6.60
N PHE A 101 -10.31 -3.95 -5.94
CA PHE A 101 -8.98 -3.37 -6.10
C PHE A 101 -7.89 -4.38 -5.74
N LEU A 102 -8.01 -5.03 -4.58
CA LEU A 102 -6.99 -6.00 -4.12
C LEU A 102 -6.88 -7.21 -5.04
N VAL A 103 -7.98 -7.68 -5.61
CA VAL A 103 -7.96 -8.78 -6.58
C VAL A 103 -7.14 -8.38 -7.81
N LYS A 104 -7.36 -7.18 -8.33
CA LYS A 104 -6.59 -6.65 -9.46
C LYS A 104 -5.11 -6.52 -9.14
N VAL A 105 -4.79 -5.98 -7.96
CA VAL A 105 -3.40 -5.83 -7.51
C VAL A 105 -2.74 -7.20 -7.37
N LYS A 106 -3.41 -8.17 -6.78
CA LYS A 106 -2.86 -9.51 -6.61
C LYS A 106 -2.53 -10.16 -7.96
N THR A 107 -3.45 -10.08 -8.91
CA THR A 107 -3.23 -10.64 -10.25
C THR A 107 -1.97 -10.05 -10.89
N MET A 108 -1.76 -8.75 -10.73
CA MET A 108 -0.61 -8.06 -11.30
C MET A 108 0.68 -8.42 -10.54
N THR A 109 0.65 -8.44 -9.20
CA THR A 109 1.85 -8.66 -8.38
C THR A 109 2.30 -10.11 -8.37
N ASP A 110 1.41 -11.07 -8.59
CA ASP A 110 1.80 -12.49 -8.68
C ASP A 110 2.82 -12.70 -9.83
N GLY A 111 2.74 -11.89 -10.88
CA GLY A 111 3.71 -11.95 -11.97
C GLY A 111 4.93 -11.06 -11.78
N ALA A 112 4.88 -10.08 -10.88
CA ALA A 112 5.94 -9.07 -10.73
C ALA A 112 6.88 -9.34 -9.55
N ASN A 113 6.55 -10.28 -8.66
CA ASN A 113 7.33 -10.61 -7.47
C ASN A 113 7.58 -9.40 -6.55
N VAL A 114 6.56 -8.58 -6.35
CA VAL A 114 6.59 -7.38 -5.51
C VAL A 114 5.72 -7.61 -4.28
N ASN A 115 6.19 -7.18 -3.12
CA ASN A 115 5.40 -7.18 -1.89
C ASN A 115 4.75 -5.82 -1.72
N ILE A 116 3.44 -5.81 -1.47
CA ILE A 116 2.70 -4.56 -1.25
C ILE A 116 1.99 -4.62 0.08
N THR A 117 2.17 -3.57 0.89
CA THR A 117 1.52 -3.41 2.18
C THR A 117 0.63 -2.17 2.15
N PHE A 118 -0.63 -2.34 2.54
CA PHE A 118 -1.60 -1.26 2.63
C PHE A 118 -2.01 -1.04 4.08
N SER A 119 -2.05 0.21 4.54
CA SER A 119 -2.72 0.52 5.80
C SER A 119 -4.20 0.80 5.51
N VAL A 120 -5.08 0.15 6.26
CA VAL A 120 -6.53 0.20 6.06
C VAL A 120 -7.21 0.54 7.38
N SER A 121 -7.85 1.71 7.45
CA SER A 121 -8.53 2.18 8.66
C SER A 121 -9.92 1.55 8.79
N ALA A 122 -9.94 0.24 9.01
CA ALA A 122 -11.14 -0.53 9.28
C ALA A 122 -10.77 -1.73 10.14
N ASP A 123 -11.73 -2.22 10.92
CA ASP A 123 -11.54 -3.45 11.67
C ASP A 123 -11.67 -4.63 10.71
N SER A 124 -10.81 -5.63 10.87
CA SER A 124 -10.82 -6.81 10.00
C SER A 124 -12.14 -7.58 10.05
N SER A 125 -12.92 -7.45 11.11
CA SER A 125 -14.25 -8.05 11.21
C SER A 125 -15.24 -7.49 10.18
N GLU A 126 -14.96 -6.32 9.62
CA GLU A 126 -15.81 -5.68 8.60
C GLU A 126 -15.49 -6.12 7.19
N PHE A 127 -14.39 -6.85 6.98
CA PHE A 127 -13.93 -7.21 5.64
C PHE A 127 -14.78 -8.30 5.00
N PRO A 128 -15.05 -8.19 3.68
CA PRO A 128 -15.53 -9.34 2.93
C PRO A 128 -14.59 -10.54 3.12
N GLU A 129 -15.15 -11.72 3.27
CA GLU A 129 -14.38 -12.94 3.57
C GLU A 129 -13.29 -13.20 2.52
N ALA A 130 -13.56 -12.88 1.26
CA ALA A 130 -12.62 -13.11 0.17
C ALA A 130 -11.29 -12.36 0.36
N ILE A 131 -11.27 -11.26 1.11
CA ILE A 131 -10.03 -10.51 1.39
C ILE A 131 -9.03 -11.40 2.12
N PHE A 132 -9.49 -12.22 3.07
CA PHE A 132 -8.61 -13.09 3.86
C PHE A 132 -7.93 -14.17 3.02
N LYS A 133 -8.44 -14.45 1.82
CA LYS A 133 -7.87 -15.46 0.91
C LYS A 133 -6.75 -14.90 0.03
N ILE A 134 -6.67 -13.57 -0.10
CA ILE A 134 -5.73 -12.93 -1.03
C ILE A 134 -4.71 -12.02 -0.33
N ALA A 135 -4.91 -11.73 0.94
CA ALA A 135 -4.03 -10.85 1.70
C ALA A 135 -3.78 -11.40 3.09
N GLU A 136 -2.58 -11.13 3.61
CA GLU A 136 -2.26 -11.37 5.01
C GLU A 136 -2.71 -10.17 5.84
N ILE A 137 -3.38 -10.43 6.94
CA ILE A 137 -3.90 -9.38 7.83
C ILE A 137 -2.99 -9.26 9.05
N LYS A 138 -2.58 -8.03 9.35
CA LYS A 138 -1.72 -7.74 10.52
C LYS A 138 -2.24 -6.62 11.41
#